data_38212fc640c62b96a9d61166ac6ef73f
#
_entry.id   38212fc640c62b96a9d61166ac6ef73f
#
_cell.length_a   1.000
_cell.length_b   1.000
_cell.length_c   1.000
_cell.angle_alpha   90.00
_cell.angle_beta   90.00
_cell.angle_gamma   90.00
#
_symmetry.space_group_name_H-M   'P 1'
#
loop_
_entity.id
_entity.type
_entity.pdbx_description
1 polymer ?
#
loop_
_entity_poly.entity_id
_entity_poly.type
_entity_poly.pdbx_seq_one_letter_code
_entity_poly.pdbx_strand_id
1 'polypeptide(L)'
;MRTTYMAKPGEIDRKWYVVDATDVPLGRLSTVVASILRGKNKPTFTPNVDTGDNVIVINASKVALTGKKAERKIYYHHTAYAGGLKERAAGDFLAKEPTKLIETSVKGMLPHNSLGHKMGLKLHVYAGAEHTQQAQKPEVLDITNLI
;
A
#
# COMPACT_ATOMS: atom_id res chain seq x y z
N MET A 1 0.00 9.62 36.81
CA MET A 1 0.82 8.62 36.08
C MET A 1 0.16 8.32 34.74
N ARG A 2 0.93 8.27 33.65
CA ARG A 2 0.38 7.77 32.34
C ARG A 2 0.32 6.25 32.44
N THR A 3 -0.85 5.68 32.24
CA THR A 3 -1.08 4.22 32.26
C THR A 3 -0.87 3.55 30.92
N THR A 4 -0.82 4.35 29.81
CA THR A 4 -0.67 3.86 28.43
C THR A 4 0.48 4.57 27.73
N TYR A 5 1.18 3.83 26.85
CA TYR A 5 2.24 4.38 26.01
C TYR A 5 1.66 5.29 24.93
N MET A 6 2.31 6.44 24.71
CA MET A 6 2.03 7.33 23.58
C MET A 6 3.33 7.60 22.83
N ALA A 7 3.35 7.22 21.55
CA ALA A 7 4.51 7.43 20.68
C ALA A 7 4.78 8.93 20.48
N LYS A 8 6.06 9.31 20.50
CA LYS A 8 6.50 10.65 20.13
C LYS A 8 7.13 10.63 18.73
N PRO A 9 6.86 11.63 17.85
CA PRO A 9 7.33 11.61 16.46
C PRO A 9 8.84 11.48 16.28
N GLY A 10 9.65 11.94 17.25
CA GLY A 10 11.11 11.88 17.21
C GLY A 10 11.75 10.58 17.70
N GLU A 11 10.97 9.69 18.31
CA GLU A 11 11.46 8.44 18.92
C GLU A 11 11.05 7.20 18.12
N ILE A 12 10.56 7.37 16.90
CA ILE A 12 10.00 6.27 16.08
C ILE A 12 11.07 5.74 15.13
N ASP A 13 11.50 4.49 15.36
CA ASP A 13 12.33 3.77 14.40
C ASP A 13 11.46 3.24 13.25
N ARG A 14 11.83 3.59 12.02
CA ARG A 14 11.16 3.15 10.80
C ARG A 14 12.03 2.19 10.04
N LYS A 15 11.51 1.01 9.78
CA LYS A 15 12.14 0.00 8.95
C LYS A 15 11.66 0.10 7.50
N TRP A 16 12.40 -0.57 6.62
CA TRP A 16 12.05 -0.73 5.23
C TRP A 16 11.80 -2.19 4.93
N TYR A 17 10.67 -2.49 4.30
CA TYR A 17 10.28 -3.84 3.92
C TYR A 17 10.10 -3.94 2.41
N VAL A 18 10.59 -5.05 1.82
CA VAL A 18 10.30 -5.44 0.44
C VAL A 18 9.27 -6.55 0.46
N VAL A 19 8.23 -6.38 -0.34
CA VAL A 19 7.13 -7.33 -0.51
C VAL A 19 7.02 -7.71 -1.97
N ASP A 20 7.01 -9.00 -2.29
CA ASP A 20 6.75 -9.48 -3.64
C ASP A 20 5.24 -9.64 -3.86
N ALA A 21 4.74 -9.04 -4.94
CA ALA A 21 3.33 -9.09 -5.34
C ALA A 21 2.99 -10.26 -6.28
N THR A 22 3.97 -11.09 -6.66
CA THR A 22 3.77 -12.18 -7.63
C THR A 22 2.71 -13.16 -7.15
N ASP A 23 1.69 -13.37 -7.97
CA ASP A 23 0.55 -14.27 -7.75
C ASP A 23 -0.27 -14.01 -6.46
N VAL A 24 -0.01 -12.90 -5.78
CA VAL A 24 -0.75 -12.53 -4.57
C VAL A 24 -2.03 -11.77 -4.94
N PRO A 25 -3.19 -12.12 -4.36
CA PRO A 25 -4.43 -11.39 -4.60
C PRO A 25 -4.33 -9.91 -4.16
N LEU A 26 -4.67 -8.98 -5.08
CA LEU A 26 -4.55 -7.53 -4.87
C LEU A 26 -5.12 -7.05 -3.52
N GLY A 27 -6.32 -7.54 -3.14
CA GLY A 27 -6.97 -7.10 -1.91
C GLY A 27 -6.22 -7.53 -0.65
N ARG A 28 -5.71 -8.77 -0.61
CA ARG A 28 -4.95 -9.29 0.52
C ARG A 28 -3.59 -8.61 0.65
N LEU A 29 -2.86 -8.46 -0.47
CA LEU A 29 -1.64 -7.66 -0.53
C LEU A 29 -1.86 -6.27 0.06
N SER A 30 -2.89 -5.56 -0.42
CA SER A 30 -3.19 -4.20 0.02
C SER A 30 -3.51 -4.10 1.51
N THR A 31 -4.19 -5.11 2.09
CA THR A 31 -4.52 -5.16 3.52
C THR A 31 -3.26 -5.26 4.39
N VAL A 32 -2.35 -6.17 4.05
CA VAL A 32 -1.09 -6.36 4.77
C VAL A 32 -0.22 -5.11 4.68
N VAL A 33 -0.03 -4.59 3.45
CA VAL A 33 0.76 -3.37 3.20
C VAL A 33 0.18 -2.17 3.97
N ALA A 34 -1.14 -1.96 3.94
CA ALA A 34 -1.79 -0.87 4.68
C ALA A 34 -1.62 -1.01 6.20
N SER A 35 -1.63 -2.23 6.74
CA SER A 35 -1.40 -2.48 8.17
C SER A 35 0.02 -2.11 8.59
N ILE A 36 1.03 -2.40 7.76
CA ILE A 36 2.44 -2.07 8.01
C ILE A 36 2.66 -0.55 7.90
N LEU A 37 2.13 0.09 6.84
CA LEU A 37 2.22 1.54 6.65
C LEU A 37 1.59 2.33 7.80
N ARG A 38 0.52 1.79 8.38
CA ARG A 38 -0.15 2.36 9.55
C ARG A 38 0.58 2.05 10.86
N GLY A 39 1.38 0.98 10.90
CA GLY A 39 2.12 0.54 12.09
C GLY A 39 1.31 -0.32 13.05
N LYS A 40 0.22 -0.95 12.59
CA LYS A 40 -0.62 -1.82 13.42
C LYS A 40 0.09 -3.08 13.91
N ASN A 41 1.17 -3.48 13.25
CA ASN A 41 2.03 -4.60 13.62
C ASN A 41 2.95 -4.30 14.80
N LYS A 42 3.07 -3.02 15.20
CA LYS A 42 3.95 -2.59 16.30
C LYS A 42 3.19 -2.48 17.61
N PRO A 43 3.76 -2.93 18.76
CA PRO A 43 3.15 -2.73 20.08
C PRO A 43 3.07 -1.25 20.47
N THR A 44 3.91 -0.41 19.87
CA THR A 44 3.95 1.05 20.07
C THR A 44 2.93 1.83 19.25
N PHE A 45 2.01 1.14 18.57
CA PHE A 45 0.99 1.78 17.73
C PHE A 45 0.19 2.84 18.47
N THR A 46 0.17 4.05 17.93
CA THR A 46 -0.60 5.18 18.46
C THR A 46 -1.41 5.80 17.33
N PRO A 47 -2.75 5.88 17.41
CA PRO A 47 -3.62 6.28 16.29
C PRO A 47 -3.38 7.70 15.73
N ASN A 48 -2.91 8.62 16.55
CA ASN A 48 -2.67 10.03 16.21
C ASN A 48 -1.24 10.33 15.74
N VAL A 49 -0.35 9.34 15.77
CA VAL A 49 1.05 9.48 15.35
C VAL A 49 1.36 8.44 14.26
N ASP A 50 2.13 8.83 13.26
CA ASP A 50 2.59 7.91 12.22
C ASP A 50 3.73 7.03 12.73
N THR A 51 3.40 5.84 13.20
CA THR A 51 4.35 4.83 13.72
C THR A 51 4.74 3.78 12.69
N GLY A 52 4.17 3.84 11.48
CA GLY A 52 4.35 2.83 10.43
C GLY A 52 5.71 2.87 9.75
N ASP A 53 6.02 1.77 9.08
CA ASP A 53 7.24 1.53 8.33
C ASP A 53 7.11 1.89 6.85
N ASN A 54 8.23 1.89 6.12
CA ASN A 54 8.24 2.08 4.68
C ASN A 54 8.08 0.71 4.00
N VAL A 55 7.31 0.67 2.92
CA VAL A 55 7.05 -0.57 2.17
C VAL A 55 7.37 -0.38 0.70
N ILE A 56 8.16 -1.28 0.17
CA ILE A 56 8.49 -1.40 -1.25
C ILE A 56 7.75 -2.62 -1.78
N VAL A 57 6.90 -2.43 -2.77
CA VAL A 57 6.21 -3.53 -3.47
C VAL A 57 6.87 -3.72 -4.82
N ILE A 58 7.34 -4.93 -5.09
CA ILE A 58 7.95 -5.32 -6.36
C ILE A 58 7.02 -6.24 -7.16
N ASN A 59 7.30 -6.42 -8.45
CA ASN A 59 6.50 -7.27 -9.37
C ASN A 59 5.02 -6.89 -9.44
N ALA A 60 4.68 -5.60 -9.37
CA ALA A 60 3.30 -5.13 -9.40
C ALA A 60 2.51 -5.59 -10.64
N SER A 61 3.18 -5.82 -11.78
CA SER A 61 2.58 -6.34 -13.01
C SER A 61 2.05 -7.77 -12.89
N LYS A 62 2.54 -8.54 -11.90
CA LYS A 62 2.19 -9.95 -11.71
C LYS A 62 1.16 -10.17 -10.59
N VAL A 63 0.54 -9.10 -10.08
CA VAL A 63 -0.48 -9.21 -9.03
C VAL A 63 -1.71 -9.95 -9.53
N ALA A 64 -2.29 -10.82 -8.69
CA ALA A 64 -3.44 -11.63 -9.06
C ALA A 64 -4.77 -10.87 -8.86
N LEU A 65 -5.62 -10.90 -9.89
CA LEU A 65 -7.02 -10.47 -9.82
C LEU A 65 -7.93 -11.71 -9.80
N THR A 66 -8.45 -12.06 -8.64
CA THR A 66 -9.22 -13.28 -8.45
C THR A 66 -10.65 -13.19 -9.00
N GLY A 67 -11.17 -14.30 -9.55
CA GLY A 67 -12.51 -14.40 -10.12
C GLY A 67 -12.70 -13.47 -11.32
N LYS A 68 -13.88 -12.87 -11.46
CA LYS A 68 -14.23 -11.97 -12.58
C LYS A 68 -13.85 -10.50 -12.33
N LYS A 69 -12.91 -10.22 -11.40
CA LYS A 69 -12.56 -8.84 -11.03
C LYS A 69 -11.85 -8.08 -12.15
N ALA A 70 -11.12 -8.77 -13.00
CA ALA A 70 -10.43 -8.14 -14.13
C ALA A 70 -11.42 -7.39 -15.05
N GLU A 71 -12.61 -7.95 -15.28
CA GLU A 71 -13.64 -7.38 -16.13
C GLU A 71 -14.66 -6.54 -15.37
N ARG A 72 -15.12 -7.04 -14.20
CA ARG A 72 -16.27 -6.44 -13.49
C ARG A 72 -15.91 -5.35 -12.52
N LYS A 73 -14.68 -5.30 -12.00
CA LYS A 73 -14.27 -4.24 -11.08
C LYS A 73 -13.87 -3.01 -11.87
N ILE A 74 -14.66 -1.94 -11.74
CA ILE A 74 -14.44 -0.68 -12.43
C ILE A 74 -13.88 0.33 -11.44
N TYR A 75 -12.83 1.05 -11.85
CA TYR A 75 -12.28 2.21 -11.15
C TYR A 75 -12.77 3.48 -11.84
N TYR A 76 -13.34 4.38 -11.05
CA TYR A 76 -13.90 5.64 -11.52
C TYR A 76 -12.94 6.79 -11.20
N HIS A 77 -12.81 7.71 -12.14
CA HIS A 77 -12.09 8.96 -11.95
C HIS A 77 -12.87 10.10 -12.63
N HIS A 78 -13.08 11.21 -11.90
CA HIS A 78 -13.77 12.38 -12.42
C HIS A 78 -12.80 13.52 -12.71
N THR A 79 -12.88 14.13 -13.89
CA THR A 79 -11.95 15.18 -14.34
C THR A 79 -12.39 16.61 -13.95
N ALA A 80 -13.35 16.78 -13.08
CA ALA A 80 -13.94 18.05 -12.66
C ALA A 80 -14.73 18.84 -13.74
N TYR A 81 -14.82 18.37 -14.98
CA TYR A 81 -15.66 18.96 -16.04
C TYR A 81 -17.02 18.24 -16.12
N ALA A 82 -18.05 18.91 -16.59
CA ALA A 82 -19.36 18.30 -16.85
C ALA A 82 -19.18 17.09 -17.79
N GLY A 83 -19.75 15.90 -17.42
CA GLY A 83 -19.56 14.67 -18.17
C GLY A 83 -18.17 14.03 -18.07
N GLY A 84 -17.31 14.51 -17.17
CA GLY A 84 -15.91 14.08 -17.03
C GLY A 84 -15.70 12.78 -16.26
N LEU A 85 -16.72 11.94 -16.05
CA LEU A 85 -16.55 10.61 -15.43
C LEU A 85 -15.84 9.68 -16.41
N LYS A 86 -14.70 9.13 -15.95
CA LYS A 86 -13.92 8.12 -16.68
C LYS A 86 -13.99 6.80 -15.95
N GLU A 87 -14.20 5.72 -16.68
CA GLU A 87 -14.28 4.37 -16.18
C GLU A 87 -13.11 3.54 -16.73
N ARG A 88 -12.55 2.68 -15.89
CA ARG A 88 -11.46 1.78 -16.29
C ARG A 88 -11.65 0.44 -15.60
N ALA A 89 -11.73 -0.66 -16.36
CA ALA A 89 -11.75 -2.01 -15.81
C ALA A 89 -10.42 -2.33 -15.11
N ALA A 90 -10.47 -3.16 -14.07
CA ALA A 90 -9.29 -3.48 -13.27
C ALA A 90 -8.21 -4.20 -14.09
N GLY A 91 -8.59 -5.04 -15.06
CA GLY A 91 -7.66 -5.70 -15.97
C GLY A 91 -6.91 -4.72 -16.88
N ASP A 92 -7.63 -3.76 -17.47
CA ASP A 92 -7.02 -2.70 -18.29
C ASP A 92 -6.12 -1.79 -17.45
N PHE A 93 -6.51 -1.55 -16.20
CA PHE A 93 -5.71 -0.74 -15.27
C PHE A 93 -4.41 -1.46 -14.91
N LEU A 94 -4.47 -2.76 -14.62
CA LEU A 94 -3.28 -3.59 -14.37
C LEU A 94 -2.34 -3.63 -15.58
N ALA A 95 -2.86 -3.78 -16.79
CA ALA A 95 -2.05 -3.86 -18.01
C ALA A 95 -1.33 -2.53 -18.32
N LYS A 96 -2.00 -1.38 -18.10
CA LYS A 96 -1.44 -0.06 -18.44
C LYS A 96 -0.61 0.55 -17.32
N GLU A 97 -1.08 0.48 -16.09
CA GLU A 97 -0.50 1.20 -14.94
C GLU A 97 -0.53 0.34 -13.68
N PRO A 98 0.23 -0.78 -13.62
CA PRO A 98 0.19 -1.72 -12.49
C PRO A 98 0.57 -1.07 -11.15
N THR A 99 1.50 -0.14 -11.16
CA THR A 99 1.94 0.59 -9.97
C THR A 99 0.81 1.40 -9.35
N LYS A 100 0.10 2.18 -10.17
CA LYS A 100 -1.04 2.99 -9.71
C LYS A 100 -2.22 2.15 -9.23
N LEU A 101 -2.43 0.96 -9.79
CA LEU A 101 -3.47 0.05 -9.35
C LEU A 101 -3.26 -0.34 -7.87
N ILE A 102 -2.04 -0.76 -7.53
CA ILE A 102 -1.68 -1.12 -6.15
C ILE A 102 -1.75 0.11 -5.24
N GLU A 103 -1.17 1.23 -5.65
CA GLU A 103 -1.22 2.47 -4.88
C GLU A 103 -2.66 2.89 -4.56
N THR A 104 -3.57 2.87 -5.55
CA THR A 104 -4.97 3.23 -5.36
C THR A 104 -5.66 2.27 -4.40
N SER A 105 -5.38 0.97 -4.51
CA SER A 105 -5.93 -0.04 -3.61
C SER A 105 -5.46 0.15 -2.17
N VAL A 106 -4.17 0.39 -1.94
CA VAL A 106 -3.60 0.62 -0.61
C VAL A 106 -4.07 1.95 -0.03
N LYS A 107 -4.04 3.04 -0.81
CA LYS A 107 -4.52 4.36 -0.37
C LYS A 107 -5.99 4.34 0.05
N GLY A 108 -6.83 3.55 -0.63
CA GLY A 108 -8.22 3.34 -0.24
C GLY A 108 -8.41 2.62 1.11
N MET A 109 -7.39 1.88 1.58
CA MET A 109 -7.41 1.20 2.89
C MET A 109 -6.74 2.00 4.02
N LEU A 110 -6.05 3.09 3.69
CA LEU A 110 -5.49 4.02 4.67
C LEU A 110 -6.55 5.03 5.14
N PRO A 111 -6.36 5.67 6.30
CA PRO A 111 -7.25 6.74 6.77
C PRO A 111 -7.31 7.89 5.78
N HIS A 112 -8.52 8.44 5.55
CA HIS A 112 -8.74 9.56 4.63
C HIS A 112 -8.54 10.93 5.33
N ASN A 113 -7.34 11.12 5.90
CA ASN A 113 -6.95 12.36 6.59
C ASN A 113 -5.50 12.73 6.25
N SER A 114 -5.03 13.86 6.79
CA SER A 114 -3.66 14.34 6.59
C SER A 114 -2.59 13.32 7.04
N LEU A 115 -2.87 12.57 8.12
CA LEU A 115 -1.98 11.52 8.63
C LEU A 115 -1.93 10.33 7.66
N GLY A 116 -3.07 9.87 7.17
CA GLY A 116 -3.13 8.78 6.18
C GLY A 116 -2.48 9.15 4.86
N HIS A 117 -2.54 10.41 4.45
CA HIS A 117 -1.79 10.89 3.29
C HIS A 117 -0.27 10.76 3.50
N LYS A 118 0.24 11.17 4.67
CA LYS A 118 1.65 10.97 5.05
C LYS A 118 2.06 9.49 5.08
N MET A 119 1.19 8.61 5.57
CA MET A 119 1.42 7.16 5.53
C MET A 119 1.52 6.64 4.09
N GLY A 120 0.67 7.14 3.19
CA GLY A 120 0.69 6.77 1.77
C GLY A 120 1.96 7.16 1.02
N LEU A 121 2.68 8.19 1.46
CA LEU A 121 3.97 8.60 0.89
C LEU A 121 5.11 7.62 1.17
N LYS A 122 4.96 6.73 2.14
CA LYS A 122 5.93 5.69 2.50
C LYS A 122 5.79 4.42 1.66
N LEU A 123 4.83 4.38 0.74
CA LEU A 123 4.62 3.29 -0.20
C LEU A 123 5.37 3.56 -1.49
N HIS A 124 6.22 2.63 -1.88
CA HIS A 124 6.95 2.63 -3.14
C HIS A 124 6.58 1.39 -3.93
N VAL A 125 6.07 1.55 -5.14
CA VAL A 125 5.60 0.42 -5.98
C VAL A 125 6.38 0.37 -7.29
N TYR A 126 6.88 -0.81 -7.62
CA TYR A 126 7.64 -1.09 -8.84
C TYR A 126 6.95 -2.17 -9.67
N ALA A 127 6.86 -1.94 -10.98
CA ALA A 127 6.25 -2.89 -11.90
C ALA A 127 7.08 -4.18 -12.05
N GLY A 128 8.42 -4.05 -12.02
CA GLY A 128 9.38 -5.16 -12.12
C GLY A 128 9.93 -5.60 -10.76
N ALA A 129 10.97 -6.43 -10.82
CA ALA A 129 11.64 -6.98 -9.64
C ALA A 129 12.67 -6.01 -9.01
N GLU A 130 13.12 -5.01 -9.76
CA GLU A 130 14.17 -4.10 -9.31
C GLU A 130 13.57 -2.87 -8.63
N HIS A 131 14.23 -2.40 -7.57
CA HIS A 131 13.89 -1.17 -6.85
C HIS A 131 15.13 -0.29 -6.62
N THR A 132 14.93 1.00 -6.41
CA THR A 132 16.03 1.99 -6.26
C THR A 132 16.47 2.22 -4.82
N GLN A 133 15.78 1.65 -3.81
CA GLN A 133 16.02 1.90 -2.38
C GLN A 133 17.02 0.93 -1.74
N GLN A 134 18.02 0.43 -2.46
CA GLN A 134 19.03 -0.50 -1.93
C GLN A 134 19.82 0.07 -0.76
N ALA A 135 20.12 1.38 -0.79
CA ALA A 135 20.84 2.08 0.28
C ALA A 135 20.14 2.03 1.64
N GLN A 136 18.82 1.82 1.67
CA GLN A 136 18.02 1.71 2.90
C GLN A 136 18.08 0.31 3.53
N LYS A 137 18.77 -0.65 2.90
CA LYS A 137 18.91 -2.05 3.35
C LYS A 137 17.55 -2.66 3.75
N PRO A 138 16.57 -2.72 2.83
CA PRO A 138 15.24 -3.19 3.16
C PRO A 138 15.24 -4.68 3.50
N GLU A 139 14.44 -5.07 4.51
CA GLU A 139 14.21 -6.45 4.91
C GLU A 139 13.14 -7.09 3.99
N VAL A 140 13.38 -8.29 3.50
CA VAL A 140 12.37 -9.03 2.72
C VAL A 140 11.29 -9.54 3.68
N LEU A 141 10.04 -9.21 3.39
CA LEU A 141 8.89 -9.67 4.15
C LEU A 141 8.08 -10.68 3.33
N ASP A 142 8.04 -11.92 3.81
CA ASP A 142 7.13 -12.92 3.26
C ASP A 142 5.72 -12.69 3.80
N ILE A 143 4.81 -12.33 2.89
CA ILE A 143 3.40 -12.09 3.22
C ILE A 143 2.53 -13.34 3.13
N THR A 144 3.04 -14.44 2.60
CA THR A 144 2.27 -15.68 2.39
C THR A 144 1.67 -16.19 3.71
N ASN A 145 2.41 -16.03 4.81
CA ASN A 145 1.98 -16.42 6.16
C ASN A 145 1.08 -15.38 6.85
N LEU A 146 0.91 -14.19 6.25
CA LEU A 146 0.10 -13.09 6.81
C LEU A 146 -1.24 -12.93 6.07
N ILE A 147 -1.45 -13.68 5.01
CA ILE A 147 -2.64 -13.74 4.16
C ILE A 147 -3.52 -14.96 4.56
#